data_080e2549b9f64767178702165eb6bba0
#
_entry.id   080e2549b9f64767178702165eb6bba0
#
_cell.length_a   1.000
_cell.length_b   1.000
_cell.length_c   1.000
_cell.angle_alpha   90.00
_cell.angle_beta   90.00
_cell.angle_gamma   90.00
#
_symmetry.space_group_name_H-M   'P 1'
#
loop_
_entity.id
_entity.type
_entity.pdbx_description
1 polymer ?
#
loop_
_entity_poly.entity_id
_entity_poly.type
_entity_poly.pdbx_seq_one_letter_code
_entity_poly.pdbx_strand_id
1 'polypeptide(L)'
;MNILGISAGFHDAGIALINDGEIVFAAHAERYSKIKHDSDINVEMLNDCFDRFGIPSRIAYYERPWLKKTRQLYTGQYKELFKPSFKHQLNNIWPREGMPKIEYYGHHLSHAAAGFQTSPFEDATVVVIDAIGEWDTISIWDAYYRDGKAKYKKLWSQKYPHS
;
A
#
# COMPACT_ATOMS: atom_id res chain seq x y z
N MET A 1 -7.88 -15.15 8.93
CA MET A 1 -8.45 -14.16 7.96
C MET A 1 -7.32 -13.69 7.03
N ASN A 2 -7.47 -13.90 5.73
CA ASN A 2 -6.43 -13.59 4.74
C ASN A 2 -6.59 -12.17 4.20
N ILE A 3 -5.55 -11.35 4.32
CA ILE A 3 -5.51 -9.97 3.81
C ILE A 3 -4.34 -9.86 2.85
N LEU A 4 -4.62 -9.41 1.62
CA LEU A 4 -3.60 -9.10 0.63
C LEU A 4 -3.25 -7.61 0.69
N GLY A 5 -2.06 -7.29 1.13
CA GLY A 5 -1.49 -5.95 1.02
C GLY A 5 -0.87 -5.75 -0.37
N ILE A 6 -1.16 -4.61 -1.01
CA ILE A 6 -0.63 -4.27 -2.34
C ILE A 6 -0.02 -2.87 -2.31
N SER A 7 1.21 -2.77 -2.82
CA SER A 7 1.88 -1.52 -3.19
C SER A 7 2.17 -1.56 -4.69
N ALA A 8 1.65 -0.60 -5.47
CA ALA A 8 1.83 -0.56 -6.93
C ALA A 8 1.53 0.83 -7.53
N GLY A 9 1.92 1.02 -8.79
CA GLY A 9 1.57 2.21 -9.57
C GLY A 9 2.54 3.38 -9.44
N PHE A 10 3.76 3.14 -8.90
CA PHE A 10 4.83 4.12 -8.90
C PHE A 10 6.18 3.44 -9.25
N HIS A 11 6.75 2.64 -8.37
CA HIS A 11 7.92 1.78 -8.61
C HIS A 11 7.86 0.60 -7.63
N ASP A 12 8.63 -0.44 -7.91
CA ASP A 12 8.82 -1.60 -7.01
C ASP A 12 7.50 -2.19 -6.53
N ALA A 13 6.58 -2.49 -7.48
CA ALA A 13 5.31 -3.08 -7.12
C ALA A 13 5.50 -4.41 -6.36
N GLY A 14 4.70 -4.60 -5.33
CA GLY A 14 4.79 -5.78 -4.49
C GLY A 14 3.47 -6.13 -3.83
N ILE A 15 3.38 -7.39 -3.43
CA ILE A 15 2.27 -7.90 -2.63
C ILE A 15 2.79 -8.62 -1.40
N ALA A 16 1.98 -8.61 -0.33
CA ALA A 16 2.18 -9.45 0.84
C ALA A 16 0.83 -10.01 1.30
N LEU A 17 0.78 -11.31 1.57
CA LEU A 17 -0.40 -11.96 2.14
C LEU A 17 -0.18 -12.22 3.62
N ILE A 18 -1.10 -11.72 4.43
CA ILE A 18 -1.15 -11.96 5.87
C ILE A 18 -2.29 -12.93 6.15
N ASN A 19 -1.97 -14.04 6.84
CA ASN A 19 -2.96 -14.99 7.33
C ASN A 19 -2.90 -15.02 8.86
N ASP A 20 -4.00 -14.65 9.50
CA ASP A 20 -4.16 -14.67 10.97
C ASP A 20 -3.00 -14.00 11.73
N GLY A 21 -2.49 -12.88 11.18
CA GLY A 21 -1.43 -12.08 11.78
C GLY A 21 -0.01 -12.42 11.31
N GLU A 22 0.18 -13.50 10.56
CA GLU A 22 1.49 -13.92 10.04
C GLU A 22 1.62 -13.58 8.54
N ILE A 23 2.79 -13.12 8.13
CA ILE A 23 3.12 -12.91 6.72
C ILE A 23 3.46 -14.29 6.12
N VAL A 24 2.55 -14.83 5.31
CA VAL A 24 2.73 -16.15 4.68
C VAL A 24 3.28 -16.06 3.26
N PHE A 25 3.18 -14.89 2.62
CA PHE A 25 3.72 -14.62 1.30
C PHE A 25 4.13 -13.16 1.18
N ALA A 26 5.27 -12.89 0.55
CA ALA A 26 5.68 -11.55 0.15
C ALA A 26 6.55 -11.64 -1.11
N ALA A 27 6.25 -10.79 -2.10
CA ALA A 27 6.99 -10.79 -3.35
C ALA A 27 6.96 -9.41 -4.03
N HIS A 28 8.01 -9.12 -4.79
CA HIS A 28 8.11 -7.98 -5.70
C HIS A 28 7.82 -8.41 -7.13
N ALA A 29 7.14 -7.55 -7.89
CA ALA A 29 6.79 -7.78 -9.29
C ALA A 29 8.02 -8.08 -10.16
N GLU A 30 9.14 -7.40 -9.93
CA GLU A 30 10.38 -7.59 -10.69
C GLU A 30 10.93 -9.04 -10.64
N ARG A 31 10.56 -9.83 -9.64
CA ARG A 31 10.97 -11.24 -9.55
C ARG A 31 10.27 -12.10 -10.58
N TYR A 32 9.10 -11.70 -11.01
CA TYR A 32 8.28 -12.37 -12.02
C TYR A 32 8.50 -11.77 -13.41
N SER A 33 8.36 -10.45 -13.55
CA SER A 33 8.48 -9.72 -14.82
C SER A 33 9.92 -9.61 -15.34
N LYS A 34 10.94 -9.71 -14.45
CA LYS A 34 12.36 -9.43 -14.73
C LYS A 34 12.64 -7.98 -15.16
N ILE A 35 11.70 -7.08 -14.91
CA ILE A 35 11.83 -5.64 -15.15
C ILE A 35 12.22 -4.97 -13.83
N LYS A 36 13.38 -4.29 -13.81
CA LYS A 36 13.85 -3.58 -12.62
C LYS A 36 12.92 -2.39 -12.31
N HIS A 37 12.58 -2.22 -11.04
CA HIS A 37 11.66 -1.19 -10.56
C HIS A 37 10.26 -1.27 -11.20
N ASP A 38 9.81 -2.48 -11.57
CA ASP A 38 8.47 -2.69 -12.14
C ASP A 38 7.40 -2.09 -11.24
N SER A 39 6.58 -1.22 -11.81
CA SER A 39 5.50 -0.51 -11.11
C SER A 39 4.18 -1.28 -11.08
N ASP A 40 4.08 -2.35 -11.85
CA ASP A 40 2.81 -3.03 -12.10
C ASP A 40 2.75 -4.42 -11.46
N ILE A 41 1.60 -4.74 -10.91
CA ILE A 41 1.30 -6.10 -10.46
C ILE A 41 1.07 -6.98 -11.69
N ASN A 42 1.65 -8.16 -11.69
CA ASN A 42 1.46 -9.15 -12.75
C ASN A 42 0.64 -10.38 -12.27
N VAL A 43 0.05 -11.08 -13.24
CA VAL A 43 -0.84 -12.21 -12.97
C VAL A 43 -0.10 -13.40 -12.40
N GLU A 44 1.16 -13.62 -12.79
CA GLU A 44 1.99 -14.74 -12.33
C GLU A 44 2.25 -14.65 -10.82
N MET A 45 2.52 -13.45 -10.32
CA MET A 45 2.73 -13.20 -8.89
C MET A 45 1.45 -13.44 -8.08
N LEU A 46 0.28 -13.04 -8.61
CA LEU A 46 -1.01 -13.30 -7.98
C LEU A 46 -1.33 -14.79 -7.98
N ASN A 47 -1.07 -15.50 -9.10
CA ASN A 47 -1.28 -16.94 -9.17
C ASN A 47 -0.40 -17.69 -8.19
N ASP A 48 0.91 -17.40 -8.13
CA ASP A 48 1.82 -18.05 -7.18
C ASP A 48 1.34 -17.87 -5.72
N CYS A 49 0.86 -16.67 -5.37
CA CYS A 49 0.30 -16.40 -4.06
C CYS A 49 -0.98 -17.21 -3.80
N PHE A 50 -1.93 -17.21 -4.75
CA PHE A 50 -3.25 -17.80 -4.53
C PHE A 50 -3.27 -19.32 -4.66
N ASP A 51 -2.41 -19.90 -5.48
CA ASP A 51 -2.28 -21.36 -5.62
C ASP A 51 -1.70 -21.98 -4.34
N ARG A 52 -0.85 -21.23 -3.63
CA ARG A 52 -0.22 -21.72 -2.39
C ARG A 52 -1.03 -21.42 -1.12
N PHE A 53 -1.71 -20.31 -1.06
CA PHE A 53 -2.31 -19.80 0.18
C PHE A 53 -3.80 -19.46 0.06
N GLY A 54 -4.39 -19.61 -1.13
CA GLY A 54 -5.80 -19.32 -1.39
C GLY A 54 -6.09 -17.84 -1.64
N ILE A 55 -7.34 -17.55 -2.00
CA ILE A 55 -7.81 -16.21 -2.34
C ILE A 55 -7.97 -15.38 -1.04
N PRO A 56 -7.50 -14.12 -1.02
CA PRO A 56 -7.66 -13.26 0.15
C PRO A 56 -9.14 -12.91 0.38
N SER A 57 -9.51 -12.65 1.62
CA SER A 57 -10.84 -12.15 1.98
C SER A 57 -10.97 -10.63 1.82
N ARG A 58 -9.85 -9.91 1.85
CA ARG A 58 -9.75 -8.46 1.70
C ARG A 58 -8.47 -8.07 0.99
N ILE A 59 -8.50 -6.88 0.36
CA ILE A 59 -7.32 -6.24 -0.24
C ILE A 59 -7.09 -4.92 0.45
N ALA A 60 -5.87 -4.70 0.96
CA ALA A 60 -5.40 -3.44 1.51
C ALA A 60 -4.47 -2.75 0.50
N TYR A 61 -4.78 -1.53 0.09
CA TYR A 61 -3.95 -0.74 -0.80
C TYR A 61 -3.35 0.46 -0.07
N TYR A 62 -2.08 0.71 -0.27
CA TYR A 62 -1.21 1.57 0.54
C TYR A 62 -1.43 3.07 0.39
N GLU A 63 -2.21 3.53 -0.60
CA GLU A 63 -2.50 4.96 -0.82
C GLU A 63 -3.96 5.19 -1.23
N ARG A 64 -4.41 6.45 -1.16
CA ARG A 64 -5.74 6.89 -1.60
C ARG A 64 -5.64 7.51 -2.99
N PRO A 65 -6.03 6.81 -4.06
CA PRO A 65 -5.81 7.26 -5.44
C PRO A 65 -6.45 8.62 -5.75
N TRP A 66 -7.57 8.97 -5.12
CA TRP A 66 -8.24 10.26 -5.36
C TRP A 66 -7.44 11.44 -4.80
N LEU A 67 -6.76 11.30 -3.66
CA LEU A 67 -5.87 12.34 -3.12
C LEU A 67 -4.64 12.55 -3.99
N LYS A 68 -4.07 11.46 -4.52
CA LYS A 68 -3.00 11.51 -5.52
C LYS A 68 -3.44 12.26 -6.77
N LYS A 69 -4.65 11.96 -7.30
CA LYS A 69 -5.21 12.65 -8.48
C LYS A 69 -5.45 14.15 -8.23
N THR A 70 -5.95 14.55 -7.06
CA THR A 70 -6.12 15.99 -6.74
C THR A 70 -4.78 16.71 -6.70
N ARG A 71 -3.73 16.10 -6.17
CA ARG A 71 -2.39 16.65 -6.20
C ARG A 71 -1.84 16.74 -7.63
N GLN A 72 -1.98 15.69 -8.42
CA GLN A 72 -1.55 15.67 -9.83
C GLN A 72 -2.22 16.78 -10.64
N LEU A 73 -3.50 17.05 -10.39
CA LEU A 73 -4.21 18.17 -10.98
C LEU A 73 -3.59 19.51 -10.55
N TYR A 74 -3.32 19.68 -9.25
CA TYR A 74 -2.72 20.91 -8.70
C TYR A 74 -1.32 21.17 -9.25
N THR A 75 -0.51 20.11 -9.46
CA THR A 75 0.87 20.22 -9.97
C THR A 75 0.98 20.20 -11.48
N GLY A 76 -0.14 20.22 -12.22
CA GLY A 76 -0.14 20.24 -13.69
C GLY A 76 0.25 18.92 -14.35
N GLN A 77 0.23 17.81 -13.61
CA GLN A 77 0.54 16.47 -14.13
C GLN A 77 -0.67 15.84 -14.84
N TYR A 78 -1.24 16.54 -15.81
CA TYR A 78 -2.50 16.16 -16.46
C TYR A 78 -2.48 14.78 -17.12
N LYS A 79 -1.33 14.34 -17.66
CA LYS A 79 -1.21 13.02 -18.30
C LYS A 79 -1.50 11.86 -17.31
N GLU A 80 -1.14 12.04 -16.05
CA GLU A 80 -1.34 11.04 -15.00
C GLU A 80 -2.81 10.89 -14.59
N LEU A 81 -3.63 11.95 -14.78
CA LEU A 81 -5.05 11.92 -14.44
C LEU A 81 -5.85 10.93 -15.29
N PHE A 82 -5.42 10.72 -16.54
CA PHE A 82 -6.10 9.86 -17.51
C PHE A 82 -5.68 8.39 -17.41
N LYS A 83 -4.68 8.06 -16.58
CA LYS A 83 -4.31 6.67 -16.36
C LYS A 83 -5.45 5.90 -15.69
N PRO A 84 -5.69 4.64 -16.10
CA PRO A 84 -6.69 3.78 -15.46
C PRO A 84 -6.50 3.72 -13.94
N SER A 85 -7.60 3.62 -13.20
CA SER A 85 -7.51 3.47 -11.75
C SER A 85 -6.86 2.13 -11.38
N PHE A 86 -6.17 2.08 -10.23
CA PHE A 86 -5.59 0.85 -9.72
C PHE A 86 -6.61 -0.30 -9.66
N LYS A 87 -7.84 -0.01 -9.22
CA LYS A 87 -8.92 -0.99 -9.20
C LYS A 87 -9.21 -1.58 -10.58
N HIS A 88 -9.21 -0.74 -11.62
CA HIS A 88 -9.46 -1.20 -13.00
C HIS A 88 -8.29 -2.07 -13.48
N GLN A 89 -7.05 -1.66 -13.24
CA GLN A 89 -5.86 -2.44 -13.60
C GLN A 89 -5.87 -3.80 -12.90
N LEU A 90 -6.09 -3.82 -11.58
CA LEU A 90 -6.14 -5.05 -10.81
C LEU A 90 -7.27 -5.99 -11.26
N ASN A 91 -8.46 -5.44 -11.56
CA ASN A 91 -9.58 -6.24 -12.03
C ASN A 91 -9.30 -6.94 -13.37
N ASN A 92 -8.53 -6.29 -14.26
CA ASN A 92 -8.16 -6.89 -15.56
C ASN A 92 -7.18 -8.06 -15.44
N ILE A 93 -6.37 -8.09 -14.40
CA ILE A 93 -5.37 -9.14 -14.18
C ILE A 93 -5.74 -10.10 -13.04
N TRP A 94 -6.89 -9.89 -12.37
CA TRP A 94 -7.31 -10.73 -11.25
C TRP A 94 -7.58 -12.16 -11.73
N PRO A 95 -6.82 -13.17 -11.24
CA PRO A 95 -6.80 -14.49 -11.88
C PRO A 95 -7.95 -15.42 -11.43
N ARG A 96 -8.86 -14.93 -10.60
CA ARG A 96 -9.97 -15.71 -10.04
C ARG A 96 -11.29 -14.95 -10.15
N GLU A 97 -12.42 -15.66 -10.02
CA GLU A 97 -13.72 -15.00 -9.90
C GLU A 97 -13.86 -14.30 -8.54
N GLY A 98 -14.58 -13.19 -8.52
CA GLY A 98 -14.94 -12.51 -7.28
C GLY A 98 -13.77 -11.78 -6.59
N MET A 99 -13.20 -10.76 -7.24
CA MET A 99 -12.20 -9.91 -6.60
C MET A 99 -12.74 -9.29 -5.30
N PRO A 100 -12.05 -9.45 -4.15
CA PRO A 100 -12.47 -8.87 -2.88
C PRO A 100 -12.51 -7.34 -2.91
N LYS A 101 -13.21 -6.76 -1.94
CA LYS A 101 -13.24 -5.31 -1.76
C LYS A 101 -11.84 -4.77 -1.48
N ILE A 102 -11.47 -3.69 -2.19
CA ILE A 102 -10.23 -2.95 -1.93
C ILE A 102 -10.50 -1.90 -0.86
N GLU A 103 -9.71 -1.92 0.20
CA GLU A 103 -9.66 -0.90 1.23
C GLU A 103 -8.43 -0.02 1.02
N TYR A 104 -8.63 1.30 0.97
CA TYR A 104 -7.58 2.27 0.69
C TYR A 104 -7.12 2.94 1.98
N TYR A 105 -5.84 2.85 2.28
CA TYR A 105 -5.22 3.46 3.45
C TYR A 105 -4.46 4.72 3.06
N GLY A 106 -4.21 5.63 4.00
CA GLY A 106 -3.39 6.81 3.74
C GLY A 106 -1.93 6.42 3.57
N HIS A 107 -1.22 7.04 2.62
CA HIS A 107 0.16 6.72 2.28
C HIS A 107 1.10 6.77 3.49
N HIS A 108 1.14 7.88 4.20
CA HIS A 108 1.97 8.02 5.42
C HIS A 108 1.52 7.12 6.58
N LEU A 109 0.22 6.77 6.65
CA LEU A 109 -0.24 5.77 7.62
C LEU A 109 0.31 4.38 7.28
N SER A 110 0.38 4.03 6.00
CA SER A 110 0.95 2.75 5.55
C SER A 110 2.43 2.65 5.89
N HIS A 111 3.21 3.73 5.70
CA HIS A 111 4.61 3.80 6.14
C HIS A 111 4.74 3.70 7.67
N ALA A 112 3.92 4.43 8.43
CA ALA A 112 3.94 4.37 9.88
C ALA A 112 3.61 2.96 10.39
N ALA A 113 2.61 2.31 9.78
CA ALA A 113 2.24 0.94 10.12
C ALA A 113 3.36 -0.06 9.80
N ALA A 114 3.98 0.05 8.62
CA ALA A 114 5.10 -0.80 8.24
C ALA A 114 6.26 -0.68 9.22
N GLY A 115 6.66 0.53 9.61
CA GLY A 115 7.75 0.75 10.55
C GLY A 115 7.42 0.28 11.96
N PHE A 116 6.22 0.61 12.47
CA PHE A 116 5.84 0.27 13.84
C PHE A 116 5.57 -1.22 14.05
N GLN A 117 4.79 -1.86 13.17
CA GLN A 117 4.38 -3.26 13.35
C GLN A 117 5.53 -4.26 13.10
N THR A 118 6.59 -3.86 12.43
CA THR A 118 7.80 -4.68 12.26
C THR A 118 8.88 -4.37 13.29
N SER A 119 8.64 -3.41 14.18
CA SER A 119 9.54 -3.06 15.28
C SER A 119 9.22 -3.86 16.55
N PRO A 120 10.12 -3.92 17.53
CA PRO A 120 9.87 -4.57 18.81
C PRO A 120 9.13 -3.67 19.82
N PHE A 121 8.65 -2.47 19.43
CA PHE A 121 8.08 -1.50 20.36
C PHE A 121 6.58 -1.74 20.59
N GLU A 122 6.14 -1.61 21.83
CA GLU A 122 4.73 -1.63 22.23
C GLU A 122 4.05 -0.26 22.03
N ASP A 123 4.84 0.81 22.17
CA ASP A 123 4.48 2.19 21.84
C ASP A 123 5.68 2.92 21.26
N ALA A 124 5.44 3.87 20.35
CA ALA A 124 6.51 4.63 19.72
C ALA A 124 5.99 5.92 19.07
N THR A 125 6.82 6.95 19.04
CA THR A 125 6.67 8.05 18.11
C THR A 125 7.28 7.64 16.77
N VAL A 126 6.44 7.58 15.72
CA VAL A 126 6.86 7.21 14.36
C VAL A 126 6.96 8.48 13.53
N VAL A 127 8.14 8.71 12.93
CA VAL A 127 8.37 9.80 11.97
C VAL A 127 8.42 9.20 10.58
N VAL A 128 7.56 9.68 9.70
CA VAL A 128 7.54 9.34 8.28
C VAL A 128 8.07 10.52 7.49
N ILE A 129 9.13 10.30 6.71
CA ILE A 129 9.73 11.27 5.80
C ILE A 129 9.70 10.66 4.41
N ASP A 130 9.00 11.31 3.48
CA ASP A 130 8.82 10.85 2.11
C ASP A 130 8.96 12.03 1.15
N ALA A 131 9.32 11.76 -0.09
CA ALA A 131 9.39 12.80 -1.12
C ALA A 131 8.03 13.47 -1.28
N ILE A 132 6.97 12.69 -1.46
CA ILE A 132 5.58 13.13 -1.42
C ILE A 132 4.60 11.94 -1.40
N GLY A 133 3.92 11.73 -0.30
CA GLY A 133 2.87 10.73 -0.15
C GLY A 133 1.49 11.36 -0.12
N GLU A 134 0.69 11.20 -1.18
CA GLU A 134 -0.56 11.96 -1.37
C GLU A 134 -0.31 13.48 -1.34
N TRP A 135 -0.38 14.11 -0.17
CA TRP A 135 -0.06 15.52 0.08
C TRP A 135 1.00 15.73 1.17
N ASP A 136 1.18 14.74 2.05
CA ASP A 136 2.13 14.83 3.14
C ASP A 136 3.56 14.56 2.66
N THR A 137 4.53 15.31 3.14
CA THR A 137 5.98 15.12 2.93
C THR A 137 6.63 14.61 4.20
N ILE A 138 6.18 15.10 5.36
CA ILE A 138 6.60 14.63 6.67
C ILE A 138 5.36 14.42 7.53
N SER A 139 5.35 13.38 8.35
CA SER A 139 4.32 13.21 9.38
C SER A 139 4.85 12.54 10.63
N ILE A 140 4.28 12.90 11.77
CA ILE A 140 4.62 12.37 13.09
C ILE A 140 3.37 11.70 13.66
N TRP A 141 3.54 10.48 14.13
CA TRP A 141 2.47 9.64 14.63
C TRP A 141 2.80 9.12 16.02
N ASP A 142 1.78 9.08 16.88
CA ASP A 142 1.75 8.29 18.10
C ASP A 142 1.19 6.91 17.74
N ALA A 143 2.00 5.87 17.89
CA ALA A 143 1.66 4.50 17.54
C ALA A 143 1.77 3.61 18.79
N TYR A 144 0.74 2.85 19.09
CA TYR A 144 0.68 1.99 20.27
C TYR A 144 -0.26 0.80 20.07
N TYR A 145 -0.07 -0.27 20.84
CA TYR A 145 -1.03 -1.36 20.89
C TYR A 145 -2.08 -1.12 21.97
N ARG A 146 -3.34 -1.40 21.62
CA ARG A 146 -4.47 -1.42 22.55
C ARG A 146 -5.41 -2.56 22.18
N ASP A 147 -5.71 -3.40 23.16
CA ASP A 147 -6.55 -4.60 22.99
C ASP A 147 -6.04 -5.51 21.85
N GLY A 148 -4.71 -5.71 21.78
CA GLY A 148 -4.03 -6.50 20.76
C GLY A 148 -4.07 -5.91 19.34
N LYS A 149 -4.46 -4.63 19.18
CA LYS A 149 -4.57 -3.94 17.89
C LYS A 149 -3.69 -2.70 17.87
N ALA A 150 -2.90 -2.56 16.81
CA ALA A 150 -2.13 -1.35 16.57
C ALA A 150 -3.05 -0.14 16.33
N LYS A 151 -2.76 0.97 16.97
CA LYS A 151 -3.46 2.25 16.88
C LYS A 151 -2.47 3.32 16.42
N TYR A 152 -2.95 4.24 15.62
CA TYR A 152 -2.15 5.33 15.07
C TYR A 152 -2.88 6.64 15.21
N LYS A 153 -2.28 7.61 15.88
CA LYS A 153 -2.78 8.97 16.01
C LYS A 153 -1.79 9.92 15.34
N LYS A 154 -2.20 10.58 14.26
CA LYS A 154 -1.37 11.61 13.64
C LYS A 154 -1.26 12.79 14.59
N LEU A 155 -0.05 13.15 14.98
CA LEU A 155 0.25 14.29 15.84
C LEU A 155 0.48 15.56 15.01
N TRP A 156 1.21 15.41 13.90
CA TRP A 156 1.58 16.53 13.05
C TRP A 156 1.86 16.06 11.62
N SER A 157 1.71 16.95 10.65
CA SER A 157 2.22 16.71 9.29
C SER A 157 2.56 18.00 8.56
N GLN A 158 3.55 17.92 7.68
CA GLN A 158 3.90 18.92 6.70
C GLN A 158 3.42 18.47 5.32
N LYS A 159 2.93 19.42 4.53
CA LYS A 159 2.36 19.13 3.22
C LYS A 159 3.11 19.85 2.11
N TYR A 160 3.10 19.25 0.92
CA TYR A 160 3.55 19.90 -0.30
C TYR A 160 2.85 21.29 -0.47
N PRO A 161 3.55 22.35 -0.94
CA PRO A 161 4.90 22.33 -1.50
C PRO A 161 6.06 22.49 -0.49
N HIS A 162 5.79 22.37 0.79
CA HIS A 162 6.82 22.50 1.83
C HIS A 162 7.35 21.10 2.22
N SER A 163 8.67 20.96 2.29
CA SER A 163 9.37 19.75 2.73
C SER A 163 10.50 20.10 3.71
#